data_1f17fe1eb8abb75ea9068c5060f3985b
#
_entry.id   1f17fe1eb8abb75ea9068c5060f3985b
#
_cell.length_a   1.000
_cell.length_b   1.000
_cell.length_c   1.000
_cell.angle_alpha   90.00
_cell.angle_beta   90.00
_cell.angle_gamma   90.00
#
_symmetry.space_group_name_H-M   'P 1'
#
loop_
_entity.id
_entity.type
_entity.pdbx_description
1 polymer ?
#
loop_
_entity_poly.entity_id
_entity_poly.type
_entity_poly.pdbx_seq_one_letter_code
_entity_poly.pdbx_strand_id
1 'polypeptide(L)'
;MDGGLSVRYDERNGSYYAYCRIQGVPQEQFEPIGSGVPEDGIFHRAIGITRTKDFNHWPAPKLLIFPDGQDDPDLSFYGADYFPYPGGDDLHCMLVQAYHHTTDHVDTQLAVSRDGLLWQRPEREPIIPVGGRPGDLDTGQVYSWGSGIAELPDGLWGSLYAGSTGLHNEENTDEHSDVLQWARRPHRFCGVEAA
;
A
#
# COMPACT_ATOMS: atom_id res chain seq x y z
N MET A 1 -9.68 -10.46 9.21
CA MET A 1 -8.81 -9.46 8.57
C MET A 1 -7.41 -10.01 8.71
N ASP A 2 -6.76 -10.18 7.62
CA ASP A 2 -5.41 -10.67 7.63
C ASP A 2 -4.57 -9.65 6.86
N GLY A 3 -3.47 -9.20 7.44
CA GLY A 3 -2.47 -8.31 6.87
C GLY A 3 -2.91 -6.89 6.47
N GLY A 4 -1.97 -5.96 6.45
CA GLY A 4 -2.14 -4.61 5.89
C GLY A 4 -3.22 -3.76 6.55
N LEU A 5 -3.14 -3.55 7.86
CA LEU A 5 -4.09 -2.74 8.62
C LEU A 5 -3.40 -1.50 9.17
N SER A 6 -3.90 -0.32 8.83
CA SER A 6 -3.52 0.94 9.47
C SER A 6 -4.72 1.59 10.13
N VAL A 7 -4.55 2.07 11.36
CA VAL A 7 -5.60 2.74 12.13
C VAL A 7 -5.15 4.15 12.51
N ARG A 8 -6.05 5.12 12.31
CA ARG A 8 -5.87 6.49 12.80
C ARG A 8 -7.05 6.93 13.65
N TYR A 9 -6.79 7.83 14.58
CA TYR A 9 -7.83 8.57 15.29
C TYR A 9 -7.96 9.97 14.70
N ASP A 10 -9.18 10.40 14.42
CA ASP A 10 -9.49 11.73 13.94
C ASP A 10 -10.17 12.53 15.07
N GLU A 11 -9.41 13.44 15.67
CA GLU A 11 -9.86 14.26 16.79
C GLU A 11 -11.03 15.19 16.41
N ARG A 12 -11.09 15.65 15.14
CA ARG A 12 -12.13 16.58 14.68
C ARG A 12 -13.53 15.98 14.78
N ASN A 13 -13.67 14.69 14.59
CA ASN A 13 -14.96 14.01 14.63
C ASN A 13 -15.05 12.90 15.69
N GLY A 14 -14.00 12.72 16.48
CA GLY A 14 -13.95 11.74 17.57
C GLY A 14 -14.15 10.30 17.09
N SER A 15 -13.51 9.94 15.99
CA SER A 15 -13.68 8.61 15.37
C SER A 15 -12.35 7.99 14.99
N TYR A 16 -12.31 6.67 15.08
CA TYR A 16 -11.24 5.85 14.53
C TYR A 16 -11.57 5.48 13.08
N TYR A 17 -10.56 5.51 12.24
CA TYR A 17 -10.60 5.03 10.86
C TYR A 17 -9.60 3.89 10.73
N ALA A 18 -10.00 2.80 10.10
CA ALA A 18 -9.10 1.72 9.74
C ALA A 18 -9.08 1.54 8.22
N TYR A 19 -7.88 1.51 7.67
CA TYR A 19 -7.61 1.15 6.28
C TYR A 19 -7.10 -0.28 6.28
N CYS A 20 -7.74 -1.14 5.53
CA CYS A 20 -7.46 -2.57 5.58
C CYS A 20 -7.62 -3.21 4.21
N ARG A 21 -6.95 -4.33 4.03
CA ARG A 21 -7.19 -5.18 2.87
C ARG A 21 -8.61 -5.73 2.90
N ILE A 22 -9.30 -5.64 1.78
CA ILE A 22 -10.55 -6.35 1.53
C ILE A 22 -10.35 -7.36 0.42
N GLN A 23 -10.99 -8.51 0.56
CA GLN A 23 -11.00 -9.58 -0.43
C GLN A 23 -12.39 -9.65 -1.06
N GLY A 24 -12.46 -10.17 -2.28
CA GLY A 24 -13.75 -10.43 -2.91
C GLY A 24 -14.42 -9.19 -3.46
N VAL A 25 -13.63 -8.22 -3.97
CA VAL A 25 -14.22 -7.20 -4.83
C VAL A 25 -14.74 -7.92 -6.07
N PRO A 26 -16.06 -7.93 -6.33
CA PRO A 26 -16.59 -8.66 -7.47
C PRO A 26 -15.98 -8.15 -8.78
N GLN A 27 -15.52 -9.07 -9.61
CA GLN A 27 -14.97 -8.79 -10.93
C GLN A 27 -15.91 -7.92 -11.81
N GLU A 28 -17.20 -7.99 -11.56
CA GLU A 28 -18.24 -7.19 -12.23
C GLU A 28 -18.10 -5.67 -12.00
N GLN A 29 -17.34 -5.26 -10.97
CA GLN A 29 -17.03 -3.86 -10.71
C GLN A 29 -15.74 -3.39 -11.42
N PHE A 30 -14.97 -4.32 -11.96
CA PHE A 30 -13.85 -4.04 -12.84
C PHE A 30 -14.33 -4.31 -14.26
N GLU A 31 -14.33 -3.30 -15.11
CA GLU A 31 -14.46 -3.52 -16.57
C GLU A 31 -13.41 -4.58 -16.95
N PRO A 32 -13.76 -5.64 -17.67
CA PRO A 32 -12.81 -6.67 -18.06
C PRO A 32 -11.78 -6.08 -19.00
N ILE A 33 -10.67 -5.64 -18.46
CA ILE A 33 -9.52 -5.20 -19.24
C ILE A 33 -8.74 -6.46 -19.60
N GLY A 34 -9.09 -7.03 -20.74
CA GLY A 34 -8.30 -8.08 -21.36
C GLY A 34 -8.27 -9.43 -20.60
N SER A 35 -8.07 -10.46 -21.34
CA SER A 35 -8.08 -11.89 -21.02
C SER A 35 -7.01 -12.39 -20.03
N GLY A 36 -6.68 -11.62 -19.00
CA GLY A 36 -5.68 -11.99 -17.99
C GLY A 36 -6.26 -12.36 -16.62
N VAL A 37 -7.58 -12.53 -16.51
CA VAL A 37 -8.19 -13.01 -15.27
C VAL A 37 -7.95 -14.52 -15.21
N PRO A 38 -7.30 -15.03 -14.16
CA PRO A 38 -7.20 -16.45 -13.96
C PRO A 38 -8.59 -17.08 -13.95
N GLU A 39 -8.76 -18.21 -14.62
CA GLU A 39 -10.03 -18.96 -14.72
C GLU A 39 -10.55 -19.46 -13.36
N ASP A 40 -9.78 -19.30 -12.29
CA ASP A 40 -10.08 -19.75 -10.94
C ASP A 40 -10.91 -18.76 -10.10
N GLY A 41 -11.39 -17.68 -10.68
CA GLY A 41 -12.23 -16.71 -9.98
C GLY A 41 -11.50 -15.91 -8.90
N ILE A 42 -10.23 -15.60 -9.11
CA ILE A 42 -9.45 -14.78 -8.18
C ILE A 42 -10.11 -13.43 -8.00
N PHE A 43 -10.56 -13.20 -6.80
CA PHE A 43 -11.05 -11.91 -6.37
C PHE A 43 -9.88 -10.96 -6.20
N HIS A 44 -9.86 -9.87 -6.95
CA HIS A 44 -8.87 -8.82 -6.75
C HIS A 44 -8.93 -8.30 -5.32
N ARG A 45 -7.77 -8.11 -4.72
CA ARG A 45 -7.64 -7.47 -3.43
C ARG A 45 -7.66 -5.96 -3.62
N ALA A 46 -8.26 -5.27 -2.66
CA ALA A 46 -8.39 -3.82 -2.66
C ALA A 46 -8.21 -3.27 -1.25
N ILE A 47 -8.09 -1.96 -1.13
CA ILE A 47 -8.07 -1.29 0.17
C ILE A 47 -9.49 -0.86 0.51
N GLY A 48 -9.93 -1.24 1.69
CA GLY A 48 -11.18 -0.83 2.28
C GLY A 48 -10.98 0.14 3.43
N ILE A 49 -12.05 0.83 3.78
CA ILE A 49 -12.13 1.73 4.93
C ILE A 49 -13.28 1.33 5.82
N THR A 50 -13.05 1.37 7.13
CA THR A 50 -14.11 1.28 8.13
C THR A 50 -13.92 2.39 9.18
N ARG A 51 -15.01 2.80 9.81
CA ARG A 51 -15.02 3.89 10.79
C ARG A 51 -15.86 3.50 12.00
N THR A 52 -15.37 3.84 13.19
CA THR A 52 -16.10 3.65 14.44
C THR A 52 -15.78 4.73 15.45
N LYS A 53 -16.69 4.92 16.43
CA LYS A 53 -16.43 5.67 17.68
C LYS A 53 -16.08 4.75 18.84
N ASP A 54 -16.36 3.47 18.71
CA ASP A 54 -16.04 2.45 19.70
C ASP A 54 -14.99 1.50 19.14
N PHE A 55 -13.76 1.63 19.63
CA PHE A 55 -12.62 0.84 19.15
C PHE A 55 -12.83 -0.69 19.22
N ASN A 56 -13.71 -1.16 20.07
CA ASN A 56 -13.99 -2.58 20.23
C ASN A 56 -15.00 -3.13 19.19
N HIS A 57 -15.72 -2.24 18.48
CA HIS A 57 -16.73 -2.64 17.50
C HIS A 57 -16.53 -1.90 16.17
N TRP A 58 -16.20 -2.68 15.15
CA TRP A 58 -15.92 -2.16 13.82
C TRP A 58 -16.95 -2.64 12.81
N PRO A 59 -17.61 -1.74 12.07
CA PRO A 59 -18.45 -2.12 10.93
C PRO A 59 -17.63 -2.83 9.85
N ALA A 60 -18.32 -3.55 8.97
CA ALA A 60 -17.68 -4.12 7.79
C ALA A 60 -17.04 -3.01 6.93
N PRO A 61 -15.80 -3.20 6.45
CA PRO A 61 -15.13 -2.21 5.62
C PRO A 61 -15.86 -2.02 4.28
N LYS A 62 -15.80 -0.79 3.77
CA LYS A 62 -16.26 -0.42 2.42
C LYS A 62 -15.07 -0.24 1.50
N LEU A 63 -15.25 -0.50 0.22
CA LEU A 63 -14.24 -0.28 -0.81
C LEU A 63 -13.78 1.18 -0.81
N LEU A 64 -12.47 1.40 -0.87
CA LEU A 64 -11.85 2.72 -0.86
C LEU A 64 -10.94 2.95 -2.07
N ILE A 65 -9.91 2.09 -2.24
CA ILE A 65 -8.96 2.15 -3.35
C ILE A 65 -8.90 0.77 -4.00
N PHE A 66 -8.99 0.75 -5.31
CA PHE A 66 -8.87 -0.45 -6.13
C PHE A 66 -8.10 -0.14 -7.42
N PRO A 67 -7.53 -1.13 -8.09
CA PRO A 67 -6.97 -0.95 -9.43
C PRO A 67 -8.04 -0.45 -10.41
N ASP A 68 -7.66 0.45 -11.29
CA ASP A 68 -8.56 1.03 -12.29
C ASP A 68 -8.01 0.86 -13.72
N GLY A 69 -8.72 1.40 -14.72
CA GLY A 69 -8.35 1.22 -16.12
C GLY A 69 -7.02 1.83 -16.58
N GLN A 70 -6.25 2.42 -15.67
CA GLN A 70 -4.90 2.92 -15.93
C GLN A 70 -3.83 1.99 -15.31
N ASP A 71 -4.26 0.98 -14.56
CA ASP A 71 -3.36 -0.01 -13.95
C ASP A 71 -3.22 -1.23 -14.85
N ASP A 72 -2.18 -2.02 -14.60
CA ASP A 72 -2.03 -3.32 -15.22
C ASP A 72 -3.19 -4.25 -14.82
N PRO A 73 -3.72 -5.04 -15.76
CA PRO A 73 -4.90 -5.89 -15.50
C PRO A 73 -4.70 -6.93 -14.40
N ASP A 74 -3.46 -7.27 -14.09
CA ASP A 74 -3.08 -8.24 -13.07
C ASP A 74 -2.77 -7.63 -11.70
N LEU A 75 -3.00 -6.33 -11.52
CA LEU A 75 -2.70 -5.64 -10.27
C LEU A 75 -3.75 -5.92 -9.19
N SER A 76 -3.31 -6.14 -7.96
CA SER A 76 -4.12 -6.16 -6.74
C SER A 76 -3.47 -5.31 -5.65
N PHE A 77 -4.26 -4.73 -4.75
CA PHE A 77 -3.72 -4.02 -3.58
C PHE A 77 -3.73 -4.89 -2.34
N TYR A 78 -2.53 -5.20 -1.86
CA TYR A 78 -2.32 -6.18 -0.81
C TYR A 78 -2.44 -5.62 0.60
N GLY A 79 -2.18 -4.34 0.77
CA GLY A 79 -2.24 -3.63 2.03
C GLY A 79 -1.95 -2.16 1.86
N ALA A 80 -2.07 -1.41 2.95
CA ALA A 80 -1.81 0.02 2.94
C ALA A 80 -1.32 0.51 4.30
N ASP A 81 -0.27 1.32 4.29
CA ASP A 81 0.25 2.03 5.43
C ASP A 81 -0.14 3.49 5.36
N TYR A 82 -1.05 3.88 6.22
CA TYR A 82 -1.49 5.26 6.35
C TYR A 82 -0.54 6.07 7.24
N PHE A 83 -0.22 7.28 6.82
CA PHE A 83 0.41 8.29 7.67
C PHE A 83 -0.03 9.71 7.27
N PRO A 84 -0.14 10.65 8.23
CA PRO A 84 -0.27 12.07 7.91
C PRO A 84 1.05 12.57 7.33
N TYR A 85 0.99 13.42 6.31
CA TYR A 85 2.22 14.04 5.78
C TYR A 85 2.79 15.00 6.82
N PRO A 86 4.06 14.83 7.21
CA PRO A 86 4.66 15.66 8.23
C PRO A 86 4.74 17.14 7.81
N GLY A 87 4.22 18.03 8.67
CA GLY A 87 4.17 19.46 8.39
C GLY A 87 3.05 19.90 7.43
N GLY A 88 2.18 18.99 7.01
CA GLY A 88 1.02 19.30 6.18
C GLY A 88 -0.29 19.02 6.92
N ASP A 89 -1.04 20.06 7.30
CA ASP A 89 -2.22 19.91 8.16
C ASP A 89 -3.37 19.09 7.55
N ASP A 90 -3.47 19.05 6.22
CA ASP A 90 -4.54 18.38 5.49
C ASP A 90 -4.03 17.49 4.34
N LEU A 91 -2.84 16.93 4.50
CA LEU A 91 -2.32 15.96 3.54
C LEU A 91 -2.14 14.60 4.19
N HIS A 92 -2.87 13.64 3.67
CA HIS A 92 -2.82 12.25 4.07
C HIS A 92 -2.07 11.45 3.01
N CYS A 93 -1.19 10.58 3.42
CA CYS A 93 -0.44 9.68 2.56
C CYS A 93 -0.72 8.22 2.92
N MET A 94 -0.56 7.37 1.94
CA MET A 94 -0.69 5.93 2.09
C MET A 94 0.33 5.24 1.19
N LEU A 95 1.14 4.36 1.76
CA LEU A 95 1.98 3.44 1.02
C LEU A 95 1.13 2.21 0.72
N VAL A 96 0.81 2.01 -0.54
CA VAL A 96 -0.07 0.93 -1.02
C VAL A 96 0.80 -0.20 -1.56
N GLN A 97 0.63 -1.40 -1.03
CA GLN A 97 1.33 -2.59 -1.49
C GLN A 97 0.65 -3.10 -2.77
N ALA A 98 1.37 -3.03 -3.86
CA ALA A 98 0.90 -3.39 -5.18
C ALA A 98 1.42 -4.80 -5.56
N TYR A 99 0.53 -5.75 -5.64
CA TYR A 99 0.83 -7.14 -6.00
C TYR A 99 0.52 -7.39 -7.47
N HIS A 100 1.51 -7.87 -8.20
CA HIS A 100 1.46 -8.19 -9.62
C HIS A 100 1.32 -9.70 -9.81
N HIS A 101 0.13 -10.16 -10.21
CA HIS A 101 -0.16 -11.59 -10.32
C HIS A 101 0.68 -12.33 -11.35
N THR A 102 1.05 -11.66 -12.45
CA THR A 102 1.82 -12.29 -13.54
C THR A 102 3.28 -12.54 -13.18
N THR A 103 3.88 -11.60 -12.44
CA THR A 103 5.30 -11.66 -12.05
C THR A 103 5.50 -12.15 -10.63
N ASP A 104 4.42 -12.24 -9.86
CA ASP A 104 4.38 -12.65 -8.46
C ASP A 104 5.19 -11.72 -7.53
N HIS A 105 5.45 -10.49 -7.97
CA HIS A 105 6.15 -9.47 -7.19
C HIS A 105 5.17 -8.61 -6.38
N VAL A 106 5.69 -8.04 -5.29
CA VAL A 106 5.01 -6.98 -4.54
C VAL A 106 5.92 -5.77 -4.48
N ASP A 107 5.44 -4.63 -4.92
CA ASP A 107 6.09 -3.33 -4.75
C ASP A 107 5.22 -2.37 -3.92
N THR A 108 5.69 -1.14 -3.75
CA THR A 108 4.94 -0.14 -2.96
C THR A 108 4.71 1.13 -3.75
N GLN A 109 3.45 1.51 -3.93
CA GLN A 109 3.00 2.74 -4.58
C GLN A 109 2.58 3.79 -3.56
N LEU A 110 2.52 5.06 -3.97
CA LEU A 110 2.04 6.17 -3.15
C LEU A 110 0.60 6.55 -3.53
N ALA A 111 -0.26 6.64 -2.52
CA ALA A 111 -1.54 7.31 -2.63
C ALA A 111 -1.61 8.52 -1.70
N VAL A 112 -2.32 9.56 -2.13
CA VAL A 112 -2.47 10.83 -1.40
C VAL A 112 -3.92 11.24 -1.31
N SER A 113 -4.28 11.95 -0.23
CA SER A 113 -5.64 12.43 0.00
C SER A 113 -5.63 13.73 0.81
N ARG A 114 -6.65 14.59 0.64
CA ARG A 114 -6.86 15.78 1.45
C ARG A 114 -7.82 15.56 2.63
N ASP A 115 -8.61 14.51 2.57
CA ASP A 115 -9.66 14.22 3.56
C ASP A 115 -9.54 12.80 4.17
N GLY A 116 -8.64 11.98 3.64
CA GLY A 116 -8.49 10.57 4.01
C GLY A 116 -9.61 9.67 3.49
N LEU A 117 -10.47 10.18 2.59
CA LEU A 117 -11.60 9.46 2.00
C LEU A 117 -11.49 9.39 0.47
N LEU A 118 -11.11 10.48 -0.18
CA LEU A 118 -10.86 10.53 -1.61
C LEU A 118 -9.36 10.43 -1.85
N TRP A 119 -8.94 9.31 -2.39
CA TRP A 119 -7.54 8.99 -2.61
C TRP A 119 -7.18 9.05 -4.10
N GLN A 120 -5.99 9.56 -4.37
CA GLN A 120 -5.40 9.63 -5.70
C GLN A 120 -4.03 8.95 -5.68
N ARG A 121 -3.68 8.29 -6.76
CA ARG A 121 -2.34 7.77 -7.04
C ARG A 121 -1.74 8.60 -8.17
N PRO A 122 -1.02 9.69 -7.83
CA PRO A 122 -0.50 10.65 -8.83
C PRO A 122 0.52 10.00 -9.76
N GLU A 123 1.35 9.14 -9.18
CA GLU A 123 2.28 8.28 -9.89
C GLU A 123 1.84 6.83 -9.69
N ARG A 124 1.85 6.05 -10.75
CA ARG A 124 1.51 4.63 -10.71
C ARG A 124 2.74 3.75 -10.64
N GLU A 125 3.90 4.34 -10.89
CA GLU A 125 5.19 3.71 -10.68
C GLU A 125 5.45 3.52 -9.18
N PRO A 126 6.14 2.44 -8.81
CA PRO A 126 6.48 2.19 -7.41
C PRO A 126 7.35 3.31 -6.82
N ILE A 127 6.97 3.80 -5.64
CA ILE A 127 7.84 4.67 -4.85
C ILE A 127 8.96 3.87 -4.16
N ILE A 128 8.69 2.59 -3.87
CA ILE A 128 9.68 1.61 -3.42
C ILE A 128 9.53 0.40 -4.34
N PRO A 129 10.32 0.34 -5.42
CA PRO A 129 10.31 -0.80 -6.34
C PRO A 129 11.02 -1.99 -5.71
N VAL A 130 10.78 -3.17 -6.23
CA VAL A 130 11.64 -4.34 -5.97
C VAL A 130 13.06 -4.07 -6.43
N GLY A 131 14.05 -4.67 -5.76
CA GLY A 131 15.45 -4.56 -6.11
C GLY A 131 15.73 -5.10 -7.51
N GLY A 132 16.60 -4.44 -8.24
CA GLY A 132 16.95 -4.80 -9.61
C GLY A 132 18.44 -5.08 -9.85
N ARG A 133 19.25 -5.14 -8.79
CA ARG A 133 20.70 -5.34 -8.87
C ARG A 133 21.09 -6.69 -8.29
N PRO A 134 22.15 -7.34 -8.82
CA PRO A 134 22.70 -8.54 -8.21
C PRO A 134 23.11 -8.27 -6.74
N GLY A 135 22.54 -9.04 -5.81
CA GLY A 135 22.79 -8.91 -4.39
C GLY A 135 21.80 -8.04 -3.61
N ASP A 136 20.83 -7.43 -4.29
CA ASP A 136 19.68 -6.80 -3.59
C ASP A 136 18.89 -7.90 -2.85
N LEU A 137 18.42 -7.57 -1.64
CA LEU A 137 17.72 -8.51 -0.76
C LEU A 137 16.19 -8.35 -0.80
N ASP A 138 15.68 -7.56 -1.73
CA ASP A 138 14.28 -7.22 -1.91
C ASP A 138 13.80 -7.40 -3.36
N THR A 139 14.42 -8.35 -4.06
CA THR A 139 14.16 -8.57 -5.50
C THR A 139 12.81 -9.21 -5.81
N GLY A 140 12.17 -9.84 -4.84
CA GLY A 140 10.86 -10.49 -5.00
C GLY A 140 9.72 -9.67 -4.44
N GLN A 141 9.90 -9.12 -3.24
CA GLN A 141 8.82 -8.45 -2.53
C GLN A 141 9.30 -7.26 -1.71
N VAL A 142 8.50 -6.21 -1.67
CA VAL A 142 8.66 -5.02 -0.84
C VAL A 142 7.35 -4.69 -0.15
N TYR A 143 7.30 -4.83 1.17
CA TYR A 143 6.15 -4.48 1.99
C TYR A 143 6.45 -3.26 2.85
N SER A 144 5.69 -2.19 2.70
CA SER A 144 5.64 -1.15 3.70
C SER A 144 5.00 -1.71 4.97
N TRP A 145 5.56 -1.41 6.14
CA TRP A 145 5.20 -2.10 7.38
C TRP A 145 4.77 -1.14 8.49
N GLY A 146 3.61 -0.46 8.31
CA GLY A 146 2.91 0.26 9.39
C GLY A 146 3.70 1.28 10.21
N SER A 147 4.93 1.58 9.78
CA SER A 147 5.84 2.45 10.53
C SER A 147 5.62 3.94 10.24
N GLY A 148 4.78 4.23 9.24
CA GLY A 148 4.64 5.60 8.76
C GLY A 148 5.95 6.14 8.21
N ILE A 149 6.14 7.45 8.36
CA ILE A 149 7.33 8.15 7.91
C ILE A 149 7.96 8.93 9.06
N ALA A 150 9.27 8.94 9.16
CA ALA A 150 10.02 9.67 10.17
C ALA A 150 11.08 10.55 9.55
N GLU A 151 11.30 11.72 10.15
CA GLU A 151 12.45 12.57 9.81
C GLU A 151 13.73 11.96 10.39
N LEU A 152 14.73 11.83 9.53
CA LEU A 152 16.03 11.29 9.90
C LEU A 152 16.99 12.44 10.26
N PRO A 153 18.07 12.16 11.04
CA PRO A 153 19.00 13.21 11.49
C PRO A 153 19.68 14.02 10.39
N ASP A 154 19.70 13.51 9.15
CA ASP A 154 20.27 14.16 7.98
C ASP A 154 19.24 14.99 7.19
N GLY A 155 18.04 15.19 7.75
CA GLY A 155 16.95 15.93 7.11
C GLY A 155 16.24 15.15 6.00
N LEU A 156 16.54 13.87 5.85
CA LEU A 156 15.81 12.99 4.96
C LEU A 156 14.56 12.41 5.68
N TRP A 157 13.62 12.01 4.90
CA TRP A 157 12.48 11.24 5.40
C TRP A 157 12.72 9.77 5.14
N GLY A 158 12.40 8.94 6.13
CA GLY A 158 12.58 7.50 6.05
C GLY A 158 11.33 6.74 6.45
N SER A 159 11.11 5.62 5.81
CA SER A 159 10.12 4.62 6.18
C SER A 159 10.79 3.25 6.24
N LEU A 160 10.36 2.43 7.17
CA LEU A 160 10.77 1.02 7.21
C LEU A 160 9.94 0.22 6.20
N TYR A 161 10.58 -0.70 5.54
CA TYR A 161 9.91 -1.72 4.74
C TYR A 161 10.56 -3.08 4.95
N ALA A 162 9.80 -4.14 4.77
CA ALA A 162 10.31 -5.50 4.69
C ALA A 162 10.54 -5.87 3.23
N GLY A 163 11.68 -6.44 2.92
CA GLY A 163 12.02 -6.96 1.61
C GLY A 163 12.32 -8.45 1.66
N SER A 164 12.05 -9.15 0.57
CA SER A 164 12.38 -10.56 0.40
C SER A 164 12.89 -10.83 -1.02
N THR A 165 13.82 -11.77 -1.16
CA THR A 165 14.24 -12.28 -2.46
C THR A 165 13.25 -13.25 -3.05
N GLY A 166 12.39 -13.87 -2.23
CA GLY A 166 11.35 -14.81 -2.66
C GLY A 166 10.16 -14.09 -3.29
N LEU A 167 9.54 -14.73 -4.27
CA LEU A 167 8.28 -14.29 -4.85
C LEU A 167 7.12 -14.55 -3.88
N HIS A 168 5.97 -13.89 -4.11
CA HIS A 168 4.89 -13.89 -3.13
C HIS A 168 4.27 -15.28 -2.86
N ASN A 169 4.12 -16.11 -3.90
CA ASN A 169 3.56 -17.45 -3.78
C ASN A 169 4.63 -18.56 -3.77
N GLU A 170 5.91 -18.20 -3.78
CA GLU A 170 6.95 -19.20 -3.60
C GLU A 170 6.91 -19.78 -2.19
N GLU A 171 7.06 -21.09 -2.09
CA GLU A 171 7.24 -21.73 -0.78
C GLU A 171 8.48 -21.14 -0.11
N ASN A 172 8.34 -20.74 1.16
CA ASN A 172 9.45 -20.27 1.98
C ASN A 172 10.49 -21.39 2.07
N THR A 173 11.52 -21.29 1.26
CA THR A 173 12.70 -22.13 1.34
C THR A 173 13.76 -21.39 2.15
N ASP A 174 14.66 -22.12 2.79
CA ASP A 174 15.80 -21.54 3.54
C ASP A 174 16.75 -20.71 2.64
N GLU A 175 16.49 -20.68 1.34
CA GLU A 175 17.26 -19.92 0.35
C GLU A 175 16.78 -18.46 0.19
N HIS A 176 15.62 -18.10 0.75
CA HIS A 176 15.10 -16.73 0.66
C HIS A 176 15.62 -15.90 1.83
N SER A 177 15.98 -14.66 1.55
CA SER A 177 16.44 -13.69 2.54
C SER A 177 15.37 -12.66 2.80
N ASP A 178 14.82 -12.64 4.02
CA ASP A 178 13.92 -11.60 4.47
C ASP A 178 14.72 -10.51 5.20
N VAL A 179 14.53 -9.28 4.84
CA VAL A 179 15.26 -8.16 5.40
C VAL A 179 14.31 -7.01 5.77
N LEU A 180 14.67 -6.31 6.84
CA LEU A 180 14.05 -5.04 7.18
C LEU A 180 14.98 -3.91 6.73
N GLN A 181 14.51 -3.07 5.83
CA GLN A 181 15.31 -1.99 5.25
C GLN A 181 14.67 -0.61 5.48
N TRP A 182 15.50 0.43 5.32
CA TRP A 182 15.05 1.81 5.30
C TRP A 182 14.98 2.33 3.88
N ALA A 183 13.76 2.68 3.43
CA ALA A 183 13.60 3.52 2.28
C ALA A 183 13.87 4.98 2.67
N ARG A 184 14.84 5.62 2.06
CA ARG A 184 15.26 7.00 2.35
C ARG A 184 14.91 7.90 1.16
N ARG A 185 14.20 8.98 1.42
CA ARG A 185 13.84 9.97 0.40
C ARG A 185 14.08 11.40 0.92
N PRO A 186 14.51 12.33 0.08
CA PRO A 186 14.52 13.73 0.43
C PRO A 186 13.09 14.24 0.65
N HIS A 187 12.91 15.35 1.34
CA HIS A 187 11.69 15.96 1.88
C HIS A 187 10.47 16.10 0.94
N ARG A 188 10.49 15.57 -0.28
CA ARG A 188 9.45 15.75 -1.30
C ARG A 188 8.89 14.44 -1.77
N PHE A 189 7.91 13.89 -1.03
CA PHE A 189 7.18 12.71 -1.47
C PHE A 189 6.21 12.99 -2.62
N CYS A 190 5.74 14.21 -2.80
CA CYS A 190 4.63 14.51 -3.69
C CYS A 190 4.96 15.52 -4.79
N GLY A 191 6.20 15.89 -5.04
CA GLY A 191 6.54 16.85 -6.10
C GLY A 191 5.90 18.25 -5.94
N VAL A 192 5.23 18.52 -4.83
CA VAL A 192 4.66 19.84 -4.52
C VAL A 192 5.76 20.66 -3.91
N GLU A 193 6.23 21.66 -4.63
CA GLU A 193 7.10 22.68 -4.04
C GLU A 193 6.32 23.36 -2.91
N ALA A 194 6.85 23.29 -1.70
CA ALA A 194 6.39 24.17 -0.65
C ALA A 194 6.70 25.60 -1.10
N ALA A 195 5.65 26.40 -1.29
CA ALA A 195 5.77 27.82 -1.58
C ALA A 195 6.28 28.58 -0.37
#